data_5682a70d02a42ec0940ac32d9cad02b3
#
_entry.id   5682a70d02a42ec0940ac32d9cad02b3
#
_cell.length_a   1.000
_cell.length_b   1.000
_cell.length_c   1.000
_cell.angle_alpha   90.00
_cell.angle_beta   90.00
_cell.angle_gamma   90.00
#
_symmetry.space_group_name_H-M   'P 1'
#
loop_
_entity.id
_entity.type
_entity.pdbx_description
1 polymer ?
#
loop_
_entity_poly.entity_id
_entity_poly.type
_entity_poly.pdbx_seq_one_letter_code
_entity_poly.pdbx_strand_id
1 'polypeptide(L)'
;MPTNKRSKYRGSRTCGGGTHKNRRGAGNRGGRGRAGINAHHFVKWYKEMGGPVFGKNGFFHNPVITVAVMDVGIIDQIIPSLLAQGIARQEGDAVVLNAADLGIEKVLGSGKVTKKLNISAAAFSEQAKVKIEKTGGKAQVI
;
A
#
# COMPACT_ATOMS: atom_id res chain seq x y z
N MET A 1 -23.56 55.05 -11.70
CA MET A 1 -22.69 53.87 -11.83
C MET A 1 -23.07 52.85 -10.75
N PRO A 2 -23.24 51.58 -11.07
CA PRO A 2 -23.54 50.59 -10.05
C PRO A 2 -22.36 50.45 -9.07
N THR A 3 -22.60 50.73 -7.81
CA THR A 3 -21.60 50.71 -6.76
C THR A 3 -21.20 49.26 -6.52
N ASN A 4 -19.93 48.93 -6.74
CA ASN A 4 -19.42 47.58 -6.48
C ASN A 4 -19.68 47.20 -5.01
N LYS A 5 -20.35 46.06 -4.75
CA LYS A 5 -20.67 45.58 -3.40
C LYS A 5 -19.43 45.54 -2.48
N ARG A 6 -18.25 45.27 -3.02
CA ARG A 6 -17.00 45.23 -2.26
C ARG A 6 -16.52 46.62 -1.82
N SER A 7 -16.82 47.67 -2.58
CA SER A 7 -16.42 49.04 -2.22
C SER A 7 -17.21 49.58 -1.01
N LYS A 8 -18.43 49.11 -0.81
CA LYS A 8 -19.28 49.46 0.34
C LYS A 8 -18.63 49.13 1.70
N TYR A 9 -17.78 48.10 1.73
CA TYR A 9 -17.16 47.61 2.96
C TYR A 9 -15.69 48.02 3.10
N ARG A 10 -15.12 48.75 2.15
CA ARG A 10 -13.77 49.31 2.25
C ARG A 10 -13.74 50.37 3.34
N GLY A 11 -12.77 50.28 4.25
CA GLY A 11 -12.69 51.14 5.45
C GLY A 11 -13.61 50.73 6.59
N SER A 12 -14.49 49.74 6.41
CA SER A 12 -15.34 49.23 7.45
C SER A 12 -14.56 48.25 8.35
N ARG A 13 -14.48 48.57 9.65
CA ARG A 13 -13.79 47.71 10.64
C ARG A 13 -14.38 46.31 10.75
N THR A 14 -15.65 46.11 10.46
CA THR A 14 -16.33 44.82 10.61
C THR A 14 -16.67 44.14 9.28
N CYS A 15 -16.53 44.88 8.15
CA CYS A 15 -16.87 44.39 6.81
C CYS A 15 -18.27 43.72 6.73
N GLY A 16 -19.27 44.32 7.38
CA GLY A 16 -20.64 43.80 7.43
C GLY A 16 -20.83 42.59 8.39
N GLY A 17 -19.84 42.21 9.18
CA GLY A 17 -19.90 41.06 10.09
C GLY A 17 -20.46 41.39 11.48
N GLY A 18 -21.10 42.51 11.70
CA GLY A 18 -21.68 42.94 12.98
C GLY A 18 -20.62 43.35 14.00
N THR A 19 -20.89 43.10 15.29
CA THR A 19 -19.98 43.51 16.36
C THR A 19 -18.67 42.73 16.32
N HIS A 20 -17.55 43.40 16.61
CA HIS A 20 -16.22 42.80 16.61
C HIS A 20 -16.08 41.59 17.54
N LYS A 21 -16.81 41.54 18.66
CA LYS A 21 -16.87 40.36 19.56
C LYS A 21 -17.32 39.09 18.86
N ASN A 22 -18.29 39.18 17.93
CA ASN A 22 -18.82 38.01 17.22
C ASN A 22 -17.82 37.39 16.22
N ARG A 23 -16.73 38.08 15.93
CA ARG A 23 -15.68 37.60 15.02
C ARG A 23 -14.48 36.97 15.70
N ARG A 24 -14.34 37.13 17.02
CA ARG A 24 -13.20 36.56 17.78
C ARG A 24 -13.31 35.05 17.97
N GLY A 25 -14.49 34.55 18.30
CA GLY A 25 -14.78 33.15 18.49
C GLY A 25 -15.31 32.46 17.24
N ALA A 26 -15.54 31.17 17.30
CA ALA A 26 -16.13 30.37 16.25
C ALA A 26 -17.59 29.96 16.52
N GLY A 27 -18.20 30.39 17.65
CA GLY A 27 -19.56 30.01 18.03
C GLY A 27 -20.61 30.38 17.00
N ASN A 28 -20.56 31.61 16.48
CA ASN A 28 -21.50 32.06 15.43
C ASN A 28 -21.19 31.47 14.02
N ARG A 29 -20.21 30.56 13.91
CA ARG A 29 -19.81 29.90 12.66
C ARG A 29 -19.86 28.39 12.79
N GLY A 30 -20.53 27.87 13.80
CA GLY A 30 -20.71 26.43 14.04
C GLY A 30 -19.52 25.72 14.67
N GLY A 31 -18.50 26.45 15.17
CA GLY A 31 -17.32 25.87 15.79
C GLY A 31 -16.14 25.66 14.85
N ARG A 32 -15.10 24.99 15.32
CA ARG A 32 -13.89 24.66 14.55
C ARG A 32 -13.63 23.15 14.56
N GLY A 33 -12.93 22.68 13.54
CA GLY A 33 -12.56 21.27 13.43
C GLY A 33 -13.77 20.35 13.49
N ARG A 34 -13.74 19.36 14.36
CA ARG A 34 -14.82 18.37 14.52
C ARG A 34 -15.97 18.82 15.41
N ALA A 35 -16.05 20.10 15.77
CA ALA A 35 -17.17 20.61 16.55
C ALA A 35 -18.49 20.44 15.78
N GLY A 36 -19.52 19.97 16.45
CA GLY A 36 -20.83 19.75 15.86
C GLY A 36 -20.92 18.55 14.90
N ILE A 37 -19.91 17.68 14.89
CA ILE A 37 -19.85 16.51 14.01
C ILE A 37 -21.07 15.58 14.18
N ASN A 38 -21.60 15.46 15.40
CA ASN A 38 -22.78 14.66 15.71
C ASN A 38 -24.08 15.49 15.76
N ALA A 39 -24.05 16.71 15.32
CA ALA A 39 -25.19 17.62 15.27
C ALA A 39 -25.27 18.32 13.92
N HIS A 40 -25.09 19.64 13.88
CA HIS A 40 -25.27 20.45 12.68
C HIS A 40 -24.25 20.20 11.55
N HIS A 41 -23.11 19.57 11.81
CA HIS A 41 -22.13 19.17 10.79
C HIS A 41 -22.19 17.69 10.43
N PHE A 42 -23.16 16.91 10.93
CA PHE A 42 -23.24 15.47 10.72
C PHE A 42 -23.26 15.09 9.23
N VAL A 43 -24.13 15.71 8.44
CA VAL A 43 -24.26 15.39 7.01
C VAL A 43 -22.98 15.66 6.23
N LYS A 44 -22.29 16.76 6.55
CA LYS A 44 -20.99 17.08 5.92
C LYS A 44 -19.97 15.98 6.19
N TRP A 45 -19.77 15.67 7.46
CA TRP A 45 -18.79 14.66 7.87
C TRP A 45 -19.13 13.25 7.38
N TYR A 46 -20.43 12.91 7.37
CA TYR A 46 -20.88 11.63 6.83
C TYR A 46 -20.50 11.46 5.36
N LYS A 47 -20.66 12.51 4.54
CA LYS A 47 -20.26 12.49 3.13
C LYS A 47 -18.74 12.45 2.94
N GLU A 48 -17.99 13.24 3.72
CA GLU A 48 -16.52 13.29 3.61
C GLU A 48 -15.84 12.00 4.06
N MET A 49 -16.38 11.33 5.06
CA MET A 49 -15.82 10.07 5.60
C MET A 49 -16.37 8.81 4.91
N GLY A 50 -17.35 8.96 4.02
CA GLY A 50 -17.95 7.85 3.29
C GLY A 50 -18.78 6.89 4.15
N GLY A 51 -19.26 7.33 5.31
CA GLY A 51 -20.05 6.49 6.19
C GLY A 51 -20.16 7.00 7.63
N PRO A 52 -20.54 6.14 8.58
CA PRO A 52 -20.75 6.50 9.98
C PRO A 52 -19.51 7.15 10.59
N VAL A 53 -19.69 8.34 11.15
CA VAL A 53 -18.61 9.14 11.75
C VAL A 53 -18.19 8.59 13.12
N PHE A 54 -19.08 7.87 13.78
CA PHE A 54 -18.90 7.30 15.09
C PHE A 54 -19.20 5.81 15.08
N GLY A 55 -18.63 5.12 16.05
CA GLY A 55 -18.82 3.68 16.23
C GLY A 55 -17.54 2.88 16.01
N LYS A 56 -17.65 1.59 16.20
CA LYS A 56 -16.58 0.64 15.91
C LYS A 56 -16.78 0.20 14.44
N ASN A 57 -15.86 0.59 13.57
CA ASN A 57 -15.86 0.18 12.18
C ASN A 57 -14.81 -0.90 11.96
N GLY A 58 -15.25 -2.02 11.37
CA GLY A 58 -14.38 -3.15 11.06
C GLY A 58 -13.93 -3.94 12.30
N PHE A 59 -12.93 -4.73 12.10
CA PHE A 59 -12.29 -5.55 13.13
C PHE A 59 -10.78 -5.39 13.05
N PHE A 60 -10.11 -5.53 14.17
CA PHE A 60 -8.65 -5.53 14.23
C PHE A 60 -8.14 -6.85 13.67
N HIS A 61 -7.35 -6.78 12.62
CA HIS A 61 -6.53 -7.89 12.20
C HIS A 61 -5.32 -8.00 13.12
N ASN A 62 -4.98 -9.22 13.49
CA ASN A 62 -3.69 -9.49 14.11
C ASN A 62 -2.56 -9.04 13.17
N PRO A 63 -1.37 -8.69 13.68
CA PRO A 63 -0.27 -8.28 12.85
C PRO A 63 0.00 -9.35 11.78
N VAL A 64 -0.03 -8.93 10.53
CA VAL A 64 0.24 -9.80 9.39
C VAL A 64 1.75 -10.03 9.35
N ILE A 65 2.15 -11.30 9.42
CA ILE A 65 3.54 -11.69 9.17
C ILE A 65 3.76 -11.53 7.66
N THR A 66 4.58 -10.55 7.29
CA THR A 66 4.98 -10.35 5.90
C THR A 66 6.10 -11.31 5.55
N VAL A 67 5.84 -12.22 4.61
CA VAL A 67 6.82 -13.17 4.07
C VAL A 67 7.37 -12.58 2.78
N ALA A 68 8.69 -12.56 2.63
CA ALA A 68 9.32 -12.16 1.38
C ALA A 68 9.08 -13.23 0.31
N VAL A 69 8.41 -12.85 -0.77
CA VAL A 69 8.03 -13.78 -1.84
C VAL A 69 8.59 -13.35 -3.19
N MET A 70 8.91 -14.33 -4.05
CA MET A 70 9.30 -14.09 -5.44
C MET A 70 8.72 -15.15 -6.36
N ASP A 71 8.36 -14.75 -7.57
CA ASP A 71 7.84 -15.64 -8.61
C ASP A 71 8.97 -16.37 -9.35
N VAL A 72 8.76 -17.64 -9.66
CA VAL A 72 9.72 -18.47 -10.43
C VAL A 72 10.05 -17.83 -11.78
N GLY A 73 9.07 -17.18 -12.43
CA GLY A 73 9.31 -16.51 -13.71
C GLY A 73 10.22 -15.30 -13.62
N ILE A 74 10.19 -14.58 -12.50
CA ILE A 74 11.12 -13.47 -12.23
C ILE A 74 12.52 -14.03 -11.96
N ILE A 75 12.62 -15.10 -11.18
CA ILE A 75 13.90 -15.79 -10.94
C ILE A 75 14.55 -16.19 -12.27
N ASP A 76 13.80 -16.80 -13.21
CA ASP A 76 14.30 -17.20 -14.51
C ASP A 76 14.87 -16.03 -15.33
N GLN A 77 14.25 -14.85 -15.24
CA GLN A 77 14.70 -13.62 -15.90
C GLN A 77 15.98 -13.03 -15.30
N ILE A 78 16.11 -13.06 -13.98
CA ILE A 78 17.24 -12.44 -13.26
C ILE A 78 18.46 -13.38 -13.14
N ILE A 79 18.34 -14.66 -13.50
CA ILE A 79 19.45 -15.63 -13.46
C ILE A 79 20.75 -15.09 -14.08
N PRO A 80 20.76 -14.45 -15.26
CA PRO A 80 22.03 -13.97 -15.82
C PRO A 80 22.72 -12.96 -14.92
N SER A 81 21.97 -12.12 -14.25
CA SER A 81 22.50 -11.12 -13.29
C SER A 81 23.00 -11.81 -12.02
N LEU A 82 22.29 -12.84 -11.54
CA LEU A 82 22.69 -13.60 -10.35
C LEU A 82 23.96 -14.43 -10.59
N LEU A 83 24.14 -14.95 -11.78
CA LEU A 83 25.37 -15.64 -12.18
C LEU A 83 26.56 -14.66 -12.22
N ALA A 84 26.35 -13.45 -12.75
CA ALA A 84 27.37 -12.40 -12.78
C ALA A 84 27.78 -11.93 -11.39
N GLN A 85 26.84 -11.95 -10.43
CA GLN A 85 27.09 -11.61 -9.03
C GLN A 85 27.64 -12.76 -8.19
N GLY A 86 27.67 -13.99 -8.74
CA GLY A 86 28.15 -15.18 -8.03
C GLY A 86 27.17 -15.74 -6.99
N ILE A 87 25.93 -15.25 -6.95
CA ILE A 87 24.87 -15.72 -6.04
C ILE A 87 24.30 -17.05 -6.54
N ALA A 88 24.10 -17.16 -7.85
CA ALA A 88 23.72 -18.42 -8.48
C ALA A 88 24.94 -19.15 -9.05
N ARG A 89 24.89 -20.48 -9.07
CA ARG A 89 25.94 -21.31 -9.66
C ARG A 89 25.37 -22.15 -10.79
N GLN A 90 26.14 -22.29 -11.86
CA GLN A 90 25.75 -23.16 -12.96
C GLN A 90 26.42 -24.52 -12.79
N GLU A 91 25.62 -25.55 -12.66
CA GLU A 91 26.07 -26.94 -12.60
C GLU A 91 25.61 -27.72 -13.84
N GLY A 92 26.47 -27.77 -14.86
CA GLY A 92 26.12 -28.34 -16.15
C GLY A 92 24.99 -27.57 -16.84
N ASP A 93 23.84 -28.22 -16.98
CA ASP A 93 22.65 -27.67 -17.65
C ASP A 93 21.62 -27.06 -16.64
N ALA A 94 21.88 -27.20 -15.34
CA ALA A 94 21.02 -26.67 -14.26
C ALA A 94 21.67 -25.51 -13.55
N VAL A 95 20.84 -24.57 -13.11
CA VAL A 95 21.26 -23.44 -12.27
C VAL A 95 20.85 -23.72 -10.84
N VAL A 96 21.80 -23.70 -9.94
CA VAL A 96 21.60 -23.87 -8.50
C VAL A 96 21.51 -22.49 -7.84
N LEU A 97 20.44 -22.28 -7.09
CA LEU A 97 20.15 -21.04 -6.39
C LEU A 97 19.60 -21.30 -5.00
N ASN A 98 20.15 -20.61 -4.00
CA ASN A 98 19.58 -20.56 -2.67
C ASN A 98 18.76 -19.27 -2.51
N ALA A 99 17.45 -19.40 -2.31
CA ALA A 99 16.55 -18.25 -2.17
C ALA A 99 16.83 -17.42 -0.92
N ALA A 100 17.41 -18.02 0.12
CA ALA A 100 17.78 -17.29 1.33
C ALA A 100 18.86 -16.21 1.06
N ASP A 101 19.76 -16.44 0.10
CA ASP A 101 20.81 -15.47 -0.27
C ASP A 101 20.20 -14.20 -0.93
N LEU A 102 18.98 -14.31 -1.44
CA LEU A 102 18.19 -13.19 -1.97
C LEU A 102 17.21 -12.62 -0.94
N GLY A 103 17.19 -13.10 0.28
CA GLY A 103 16.23 -12.72 1.30
C GLY A 103 14.79 -13.19 1.00
N ILE A 104 14.64 -14.23 0.17
CA ILE A 104 13.34 -14.78 -0.22
C ILE A 104 13.03 -15.99 0.64
N GLU A 105 11.88 -15.95 1.30
CA GLU A 105 11.40 -17.04 2.14
C GLU A 105 10.50 -18.01 1.38
N LYS A 106 9.72 -17.51 0.41
CA LYS A 106 8.77 -18.33 -0.34
C LYS A 106 8.81 -18.07 -1.83
N VAL A 107 8.86 -19.15 -2.62
CA VAL A 107 8.84 -19.13 -4.07
C VAL A 107 7.44 -19.43 -4.59
N LEU A 108 6.92 -18.54 -5.43
CA LEU A 108 5.59 -18.64 -6.04
C LEU A 108 5.69 -19.09 -7.51
N GLY A 109 4.59 -19.68 -8.01
CA GLY A 109 4.56 -20.33 -9.31
C GLY A 109 4.11 -19.44 -10.48
N SER A 110 4.17 -18.10 -10.38
CA SER A 110 3.79 -17.22 -11.49
C SER A 110 4.90 -17.15 -12.56
N GLY A 111 4.53 -16.81 -13.77
CA GLY A 111 5.45 -16.69 -14.90
C GLY A 111 5.82 -18.01 -15.59
N LYS A 112 6.74 -17.95 -16.55
CA LYS A 112 7.29 -19.09 -17.30
C LYS A 112 8.69 -19.41 -16.78
N VAL A 113 9.04 -20.67 -16.79
CA VAL A 113 10.38 -21.18 -16.49
C VAL A 113 10.95 -21.78 -17.77
N THR A 114 12.10 -21.31 -18.20
CA THR A 114 12.76 -21.76 -19.43
C THR A 114 14.02 -22.57 -19.18
N LYS A 115 14.61 -22.39 -18.00
CA LYS A 115 15.88 -23.02 -17.61
C LYS A 115 15.63 -24.09 -16.57
N LYS A 116 16.55 -25.05 -16.47
CA LYS A 116 16.53 -26.04 -15.40
C LYS A 116 17.02 -25.39 -14.10
N LEU A 117 16.15 -25.31 -13.11
CA LEU A 117 16.39 -24.60 -11.87
C LEU A 117 16.41 -25.58 -10.69
N ASN A 118 17.49 -25.60 -9.94
CA ASN A 118 17.56 -26.25 -8.65
C ASN A 118 17.51 -25.15 -7.57
N ILE A 119 16.35 -24.97 -6.94
CA ILE A 119 16.11 -23.89 -5.99
C ILE A 119 15.93 -24.47 -4.59
N SER A 120 16.66 -23.92 -3.63
CA SER A 120 16.49 -24.16 -2.20
C SER A 120 15.79 -22.97 -1.56
N ALA A 121 14.67 -23.17 -0.86
CA ALA A 121 13.92 -22.11 -0.18
C ALA A 121 13.18 -22.65 1.05
N ALA A 122 12.77 -21.77 1.96
CA ALA A 122 12.01 -22.16 3.15
C ALA A 122 10.61 -22.69 2.80
N ALA A 123 9.98 -22.16 1.72
CA ALA A 123 8.68 -22.64 1.27
C ALA A 123 8.50 -22.50 -0.24
N PHE A 124 7.67 -23.36 -0.82
CA PHE A 124 7.25 -23.31 -2.22
C PHE A 124 5.74 -23.41 -2.31
N SER A 125 5.14 -22.74 -3.30
CA SER A 125 3.77 -23.02 -3.69
C SER A 125 3.70 -24.30 -4.53
N GLU A 126 2.56 -24.99 -4.51
CA GLU A 126 2.37 -26.22 -5.30
C GLU A 126 2.64 -26.00 -6.79
N GLN A 127 2.13 -24.88 -7.33
CA GLN A 127 2.36 -24.51 -8.73
C GLN A 127 3.84 -24.24 -9.04
N ALA A 128 4.62 -23.72 -8.10
CA ALA A 128 6.06 -23.52 -8.29
C ALA A 128 6.79 -24.87 -8.41
N LYS A 129 6.51 -25.80 -7.51
CA LYS A 129 7.07 -27.15 -7.56
C LYS A 129 6.82 -27.83 -8.90
N VAL A 130 5.55 -27.87 -9.31
CA VAL A 130 5.14 -28.48 -10.59
C VAL A 130 5.85 -27.83 -11.80
N LYS A 131 6.04 -26.50 -11.80
CA LYS A 131 6.73 -25.82 -12.92
C LYS A 131 8.21 -26.10 -12.95
N ILE A 132 8.88 -26.11 -11.80
CA ILE A 132 10.30 -26.42 -11.68
C ILE A 132 10.55 -27.88 -12.10
N GLU A 133 9.75 -28.81 -11.64
CA GLU A 133 9.86 -30.24 -12.00
C GLU A 133 9.60 -30.49 -13.48
N LYS A 134 8.62 -29.81 -14.09
CA LYS A 134 8.35 -29.89 -15.54
C LYS A 134 9.54 -29.48 -16.40
N THR A 135 10.37 -28.56 -15.94
CA THR A 135 11.58 -28.13 -16.65
C THR A 135 12.81 -29.00 -16.33
N GLY A 136 12.64 -30.02 -15.49
CA GLY A 136 13.71 -30.95 -15.08
C GLY A 136 14.59 -30.41 -13.95
N GLY A 137 14.12 -29.38 -13.24
CA GLY A 137 14.75 -28.85 -12.04
C GLY A 137 14.29 -29.55 -10.75
N LYS A 138 14.84 -29.11 -9.61
CA LYS A 138 14.48 -29.61 -8.28
C LYS A 138 14.12 -28.45 -7.36
N ALA A 139 13.04 -28.58 -6.59
CA ALA A 139 12.65 -27.67 -5.54
C ALA A 139 12.96 -28.32 -4.18
N GLN A 140 13.90 -27.77 -3.44
CA GLN A 140 14.34 -28.30 -2.14
C GLN A 140 13.90 -27.35 -1.03
N VAL A 141 13.17 -27.86 -0.04
CA VAL A 141 12.78 -27.11 1.15
C VAL A 141 13.89 -27.28 2.20
N ILE A 142 14.32 -26.14 2.76
CA ILE A 142 15.35 -26.06 3.81
C ILE A 142 14.68 -25.85 5.17
#